data_28791f4b85c243852e4ca84f05dca967
#
_entry.id   28791f4b85c243852e4ca84f05dca967
#
_cell.length_a   1.000
_cell.length_b   1.000
_cell.length_c   1.000
_cell.angle_alpha   90.00
_cell.angle_beta   90.00
_cell.angle_gamma   90.00
#
_symmetry.space_group_name_H-M   'P 1'
#
loop_
_entity.id
_entity.type
_entity.pdbx_description
1 polymer ?
#
loop_
_entity_poly.entity_id
_entity_poly.type
_entity_poly.pdbx_seq_one_letter_code
_entity_poly.pdbx_strand_id
1 'polypeptide(L)'
;MKRMRYIAITRAVSRAMERCELTHLERRAIDIDLARTQHAAYEQALRDAGCDVRQLPEQPELADSVFVEDTAVVLDEVAVLTRPGAESRRGEIDSMADALAPLRELRRIEAPATLDGGDVLQLDRVIHVGASSRSNADGIEQLRQRVAPFGYRVEATPLRGCLHLKSAVTRVAPDLLLVNPDWIDARHFPGYRTLAVAPGESFAANAILLGGTLLYSASFPSTAQRLRQAGIDVRLVDMSETEKAEGAMTCCSVILEA
;
A
#
# COMPACT_ATOMS: atom_id res chain seq x y z
N MET A 1 15.86 0.75 -24.30
CA MET A 1 15.58 0.78 -22.84
C MET A 1 15.12 -0.61 -22.41
N LYS A 2 15.78 -1.22 -21.44
CA LYS A 2 15.35 -2.50 -20.86
C LYS A 2 13.99 -2.24 -20.18
N ARG A 3 12.94 -2.94 -20.60
CA ARG A 3 11.62 -2.85 -19.97
C ARG A 3 11.80 -3.35 -18.53
N MET A 4 11.68 -2.46 -17.54
CA MET A 4 11.71 -2.88 -16.15
C MET A 4 10.56 -3.88 -15.94
N ARG A 5 10.86 -5.02 -15.37
CA ARG A 5 9.85 -6.02 -15.01
C ARG A 5 9.58 -5.87 -13.53
N TYR A 6 8.32 -5.69 -13.19
CA TYR A 6 7.85 -5.74 -11.82
C TYR A 6 7.27 -7.11 -11.51
N ILE A 7 7.42 -7.56 -10.29
CA ILE A 7 6.64 -8.65 -9.72
C ILE A 7 5.62 -8.01 -8.79
N ALA A 8 4.34 -8.40 -8.94
CA ALA A 8 3.28 -8.00 -8.03
C ALA A 8 2.74 -9.23 -7.32
N ILE A 9 2.95 -9.34 -6.02
CA ILE A 9 2.37 -10.39 -5.18
C ILE A 9 1.01 -9.88 -4.70
N THR A 10 -0.04 -10.64 -5.00
CA THR A 10 -1.42 -10.39 -4.58
C THR A 10 -1.93 -11.60 -3.79
N ARG A 11 -3.15 -11.55 -3.30
CA ARG A 11 -3.81 -12.68 -2.67
C ARG A 11 -5.28 -12.74 -3.04
N ALA A 12 -5.81 -13.95 -3.23
CA ALA A 12 -7.23 -14.15 -3.46
C ALA A 12 -8.08 -13.61 -2.30
N VAL A 13 -9.20 -12.97 -2.63
CA VAL A 13 -10.12 -12.34 -1.66
C VAL A 13 -10.69 -13.41 -0.71
N SER A 14 -10.51 -13.17 0.60
CA SER A 14 -11.04 -14.05 1.64
C SER A 14 -12.58 -14.00 1.68
N ARG A 15 -13.19 -15.16 1.83
CA ARG A 15 -14.65 -15.27 2.12
C ARG A 15 -15.03 -14.62 3.44
N ALA A 16 -14.06 -14.41 4.34
CA ALA A 16 -14.25 -13.76 5.62
C ALA A 16 -14.18 -12.24 5.57
N MET A 17 -13.94 -11.62 4.38
CA MET A 17 -13.67 -10.18 4.24
C MET A 17 -14.77 -9.28 4.82
N GLU A 18 -16.02 -9.75 4.93
CA GLU A 18 -17.08 -9.02 5.63
C GLU A 18 -16.78 -8.75 7.11
N ARG A 19 -15.87 -9.52 7.72
CA ARG A 19 -15.42 -9.38 9.12
C ARG A 19 -14.11 -8.63 9.25
N CYS A 20 -13.68 -7.90 8.21
CA CYS A 20 -12.44 -7.11 8.21
C CYS A 20 -12.35 -6.15 9.40
N GLU A 21 -11.13 -5.80 9.77
CA GLU A 21 -10.87 -4.73 10.75
C GLU A 21 -11.29 -3.37 10.18
N LEU A 22 -12.01 -2.56 10.96
CA LEU A 22 -12.37 -1.19 10.60
C LEU A 22 -11.97 -0.26 11.73
N THR A 23 -11.40 0.88 11.36
CA THR A 23 -10.92 1.91 12.30
C THR A 23 -11.66 3.23 12.13
N HIS A 24 -11.92 3.63 10.90
CA HIS A 24 -12.47 4.94 10.56
C HIS A 24 -13.84 4.87 9.86
N LEU A 25 -14.17 3.75 9.22
CA LEU A 25 -15.41 3.58 8.48
C LEU A 25 -16.44 2.77 9.26
N GLU A 26 -17.72 3.12 9.05
CA GLU A 26 -18.82 2.26 9.50
C GLU A 26 -18.90 1.00 8.65
N ARG A 27 -19.20 -0.13 9.27
CA ARG A 27 -19.35 -1.40 8.58
C ARG A 27 -20.52 -1.37 7.61
N ARG A 28 -20.22 -1.75 6.37
CA ARG A 28 -21.18 -1.95 5.28
C ARG A 28 -21.07 -3.38 4.77
N ALA A 29 -22.15 -3.93 4.23
CA ALA A 29 -22.12 -5.24 3.59
C ALA A 29 -21.17 -5.21 2.39
N ILE A 30 -20.27 -6.20 2.32
CA ILE A 30 -19.34 -6.42 1.22
C ILE A 30 -19.89 -7.53 0.36
N ASP A 31 -20.04 -7.30 -0.93
CA ASP A 31 -20.34 -8.34 -1.90
C ASP A 31 -19.03 -9.05 -2.27
N ILE A 32 -18.84 -10.25 -1.71
CA ILE A 32 -17.60 -11.02 -1.88
C ILE A 32 -17.39 -11.43 -3.35
N ASP A 33 -18.43 -11.75 -4.10
CA ASP A 33 -18.30 -12.14 -5.51
C ASP A 33 -17.96 -10.93 -6.38
N LEU A 34 -18.53 -9.77 -6.08
CA LEU A 34 -18.14 -8.52 -6.72
C LEU A 34 -16.70 -8.13 -6.33
N ALA A 35 -16.32 -8.25 -5.05
CA ALA A 35 -14.95 -7.98 -4.60
C ALA A 35 -13.93 -8.86 -5.33
N ARG A 36 -14.23 -10.15 -5.54
CA ARG A 36 -13.39 -11.06 -6.34
C ARG A 36 -13.29 -10.64 -7.79
N THR A 37 -14.41 -10.19 -8.37
CA THR A 37 -14.44 -9.70 -9.76
C THR A 37 -13.60 -8.43 -9.91
N GLN A 38 -13.74 -7.48 -8.99
CA GLN A 38 -12.96 -6.25 -8.95
C GLN A 38 -11.47 -6.54 -8.73
N HIS A 39 -11.14 -7.46 -7.82
CA HIS A 39 -9.76 -7.87 -7.57
C HIS A 39 -9.11 -8.52 -8.81
N ALA A 40 -9.84 -9.35 -9.55
CA ALA A 40 -9.36 -9.91 -10.80
C ALA A 40 -9.10 -8.82 -11.87
N ALA A 41 -9.96 -7.79 -11.95
CA ALA A 41 -9.75 -6.64 -12.82
C ALA A 41 -8.54 -5.79 -12.40
N TYR A 42 -8.33 -5.63 -11.08
CA TYR A 42 -7.15 -5.00 -10.53
C TYR A 42 -5.87 -5.73 -10.91
N GLU A 43 -5.82 -7.05 -10.75
CA GLU A 43 -4.68 -7.87 -11.17
C GLU A 43 -4.43 -7.78 -12.68
N GLN A 44 -5.49 -7.72 -13.49
CA GLN A 44 -5.35 -7.52 -14.92
C GLN A 44 -4.75 -6.14 -15.23
N ALA A 45 -5.13 -5.09 -14.48
CA ALA A 45 -4.54 -3.77 -14.62
C ALA A 45 -3.05 -3.76 -14.28
N LEU A 46 -2.61 -4.52 -13.26
CA LEU A 46 -1.20 -4.72 -12.93
C LEU A 46 -0.44 -5.44 -14.06
N ARG A 47 -1.01 -6.52 -14.65
CA ARG A 47 -0.42 -7.23 -15.80
C ARG A 47 -0.25 -6.31 -17.01
N ASP A 48 -1.26 -5.52 -17.31
CA ASP A 48 -1.24 -4.57 -18.43
C ASP A 48 -0.22 -3.44 -18.21
N ALA A 49 0.03 -3.07 -16.94
CA ALA A 49 1.10 -2.14 -16.55
C ALA A 49 2.50 -2.78 -16.54
N GLY A 50 2.62 -4.08 -16.88
CA GLY A 50 3.90 -4.79 -17.06
C GLY A 50 4.36 -5.61 -15.86
N CYS A 51 3.49 -5.90 -14.90
CA CYS A 51 3.79 -6.77 -13.77
C CYS A 51 3.65 -8.26 -14.11
N ASP A 52 4.57 -9.09 -13.57
CA ASP A 52 4.35 -10.52 -13.34
C ASP A 52 3.53 -10.67 -12.06
N VAL A 53 2.23 -10.94 -12.21
CA VAL A 53 1.30 -11.04 -11.06
C VAL A 53 1.31 -12.45 -10.51
N ARG A 54 1.69 -12.59 -9.25
CA ARG A 54 1.74 -13.84 -8.49
C ARG A 54 0.69 -13.82 -7.39
N GLN A 55 -0.44 -14.46 -7.64
CA GLN A 55 -1.54 -14.53 -6.68
C GLN A 55 -1.28 -15.65 -5.66
N LEU A 56 -1.28 -15.30 -4.37
CA LEU A 56 -1.27 -16.24 -3.26
C LEU A 56 -2.68 -16.83 -3.04
N PRO A 57 -2.76 -18.05 -2.50
CA PRO A 57 -4.05 -18.67 -2.15
C PRO A 57 -4.85 -17.83 -1.14
N GLU A 58 -6.17 -17.97 -1.18
CA GLU A 58 -7.08 -17.45 -0.15
C GLU A 58 -6.69 -17.96 1.24
N GLN A 59 -6.78 -17.08 2.23
CA GLN A 59 -6.74 -17.44 3.65
C GLN A 59 -8.13 -17.24 4.24
N PRO A 60 -8.97 -18.29 4.25
CA PRO A 60 -10.42 -18.15 4.47
C PRO A 60 -10.79 -17.71 5.88
N GLU A 61 -9.88 -17.85 6.85
CA GLU A 61 -10.10 -17.42 8.24
C GLU A 61 -9.53 -16.01 8.54
N LEU A 62 -8.72 -15.45 7.62
CA LEU A 62 -8.09 -14.14 7.79
C LEU A 62 -8.80 -13.12 6.89
N ALA A 63 -9.64 -12.31 7.52
CA ALA A 63 -10.55 -11.41 6.82
C ALA A 63 -9.83 -10.35 5.96
N ASP A 64 -8.69 -9.84 6.44
CA ASP A 64 -7.93 -8.76 5.83
C ASP A 64 -6.80 -9.24 4.93
N SER A 65 -6.67 -10.56 4.72
CA SER A 65 -5.50 -11.16 4.07
C SER A 65 -5.30 -10.77 2.61
N VAL A 66 -6.31 -10.21 1.93
CA VAL A 66 -6.20 -9.61 0.60
C VAL A 66 -5.31 -8.35 0.61
N PHE A 67 -5.20 -7.66 1.75
CA PHE A 67 -4.39 -6.46 1.93
C PHE A 67 -2.93 -6.82 2.24
N VAL A 68 -2.31 -7.49 1.30
CA VAL A 68 -0.94 -8.04 1.44
C VAL A 68 0.14 -6.98 1.67
N GLU A 69 -0.12 -5.71 1.32
CA GLU A 69 0.81 -4.61 1.51
C GLU A 69 1.30 -4.49 2.95
N ASP A 70 0.41 -4.72 3.93
CA ASP A 70 0.74 -4.56 5.34
C ASP A 70 1.70 -5.61 5.88
N THR A 71 1.90 -6.70 5.15
CA THR A 71 2.70 -7.85 5.58
C THR A 71 4.19 -7.72 5.32
N ALA A 72 4.63 -6.81 4.44
CA ALA A 72 6.04 -6.66 4.10
C ALA A 72 6.39 -5.28 3.54
N VAL A 73 7.59 -4.82 3.85
CA VAL A 73 8.26 -3.69 3.18
C VAL A 73 9.33 -4.27 2.28
N VAL A 74 9.19 -4.10 0.96
CA VAL A 74 10.12 -4.68 -0.01
C VAL A 74 10.93 -3.58 -0.69
N LEU A 75 12.25 -3.72 -0.59
CA LEU A 75 13.25 -2.84 -1.18
C LEU A 75 14.06 -3.60 -2.23
N ASP A 76 14.99 -2.92 -2.90
CA ASP A 76 15.79 -3.57 -3.94
C ASP A 76 16.64 -4.73 -3.39
N GLU A 77 17.19 -4.56 -2.18
CA GLU A 77 18.15 -5.49 -1.59
C GLU A 77 17.53 -6.45 -0.56
N VAL A 78 16.40 -6.05 0.06
CA VAL A 78 15.86 -6.73 1.24
C VAL A 78 14.35 -6.63 1.31
N ALA A 79 13.70 -7.65 1.85
CA ALA A 79 12.31 -7.61 2.26
C ALA A 79 12.23 -7.69 3.80
N VAL A 80 11.58 -6.71 4.41
CA VAL A 80 11.34 -6.68 5.85
C VAL A 80 9.90 -7.13 6.10
N LEU A 81 9.73 -8.34 6.62
CA LEU A 81 8.44 -8.83 7.06
C LEU A 81 7.99 -8.02 8.27
N THR A 82 6.81 -7.51 8.21
CA THR A 82 6.24 -6.66 9.25
C THR A 82 5.74 -7.49 10.43
N ARG A 83 5.30 -6.80 11.45
CA ARG A 83 4.46 -7.35 12.52
C ARG A 83 3.25 -6.44 12.65
N PRO A 84 2.10 -6.83 12.06
CA PRO A 84 0.92 -5.98 12.02
C PRO A 84 0.47 -5.51 13.40
N GLY A 85 0.02 -4.25 13.44
CA GLY A 85 -0.55 -3.66 14.64
C GLY A 85 -1.80 -4.40 15.11
N ALA A 86 -2.67 -4.83 14.16
CA ALA A 86 -3.79 -5.70 14.44
C ALA A 86 -3.34 -7.15 14.68
N GLU A 87 -3.68 -7.72 15.84
CA GLU A 87 -3.28 -9.10 16.18
C GLU A 87 -3.88 -10.15 15.25
N SER A 88 -5.13 -9.93 14.83
CA SER A 88 -5.87 -10.78 13.89
C SER A 88 -5.13 -10.99 12.55
N ARG A 89 -4.27 -10.05 12.17
CA ARG A 89 -3.53 -10.08 10.89
C ARG A 89 -2.16 -10.73 10.97
N ARG A 90 -1.65 -11.04 12.16
CA ARG A 90 -0.27 -11.59 12.33
C ARG A 90 -0.09 -12.96 11.68
N GLY A 91 -1.17 -13.73 11.49
CA GLY A 91 -1.13 -15.01 10.78
C GLY A 91 -0.92 -14.92 9.26
N GLU A 92 -0.99 -13.69 8.70
CA GLU A 92 -0.80 -13.46 7.26
C GLU A 92 0.67 -13.53 6.83
N ILE A 93 1.62 -13.33 7.77
CA ILE A 93 3.04 -13.07 7.51
C ILE A 93 3.78 -14.27 6.93
N ASP A 94 3.53 -15.49 7.42
CA ASP A 94 4.34 -16.65 7.04
C ASP A 94 4.20 -16.98 5.55
N SER A 95 2.99 -16.91 5.00
CA SER A 95 2.76 -17.14 3.57
C SER A 95 3.39 -16.06 2.67
N MET A 96 3.51 -14.82 3.17
CA MET A 96 4.23 -13.76 2.48
C MET A 96 5.75 -13.99 2.56
N ALA A 97 6.25 -14.48 3.70
CA ALA A 97 7.65 -14.86 3.85
C ALA A 97 8.06 -15.92 2.83
N ASP A 98 7.23 -16.96 2.67
CA ASP A 98 7.49 -18.03 1.68
C ASP A 98 7.51 -17.48 0.24
N ALA A 99 6.64 -16.53 -0.08
CA ALA A 99 6.58 -15.91 -1.39
C ALA A 99 7.78 -14.99 -1.69
N LEU A 100 8.32 -14.32 -0.68
CA LEU A 100 9.42 -13.36 -0.82
C LEU A 100 10.81 -14.00 -0.67
N ALA A 101 10.94 -15.13 0.04
CA ALA A 101 12.23 -15.79 0.29
C ALA A 101 13.06 -16.10 -0.98
N PRO A 102 12.47 -16.52 -2.12
CA PRO A 102 13.22 -16.73 -3.35
C PRO A 102 13.61 -15.43 -4.08
N LEU A 103 13.09 -14.26 -3.65
CA LEU A 103 13.23 -12.98 -4.34
C LEU A 103 14.16 -12.01 -3.63
N ARG A 104 14.19 -12.02 -2.29
CA ARG A 104 14.94 -11.07 -1.46
C ARG A 104 15.46 -11.71 -0.18
N GLU A 105 16.55 -11.16 0.37
CA GLU A 105 16.94 -11.43 1.77
C GLU A 105 15.79 -11.04 2.70
N LEU A 106 15.43 -11.92 3.65
CA LEU A 106 14.33 -11.64 4.58
C LEU A 106 14.87 -11.13 5.92
N ARG A 107 14.25 -10.07 6.42
CA ARG A 107 14.38 -9.58 7.79
C ARG A 107 12.99 -9.47 8.42
N ARG A 108 12.91 -9.37 9.74
CA ARG A 108 11.62 -9.34 10.45
C ARG A 108 11.56 -8.21 11.47
N ILE A 109 10.36 -7.68 11.66
CA ILE A 109 9.99 -6.84 12.80
C ILE A 109 9.52 -7.78 13.91
N GLU A 110 10.09 -7.61 15.11
CA GLU A 110 9.89 -8.51 16.25
C GLU A 110 9.15 -7.82 17.38
N ALA A 111 8.44 -8.62 18.20
CA ALA A 111 7.75 -8.11 19.37
C ALA A 111 8.70 -7.37 20.34
N PRO A 112 8.25 -6.31 21.04
CA PRO A 112 6.89 -5.78 21.08
C PRO A 112 6.55 -4.78 19.95
N ALA A 113 7.47 -4.55 19.02
CA ALA A 113 7.30 -3.64 17.91
C ALA A 113 6.11 -4.01 17.03
N THR A 114 5.46 -3.00 16.42
CA THR A 114 4.43 -3.17 15.40
C THR A 114 4.70 -2.25 14.21
N LEU A 115 4.44 -2.75 13.02
CA LEU A 115 4.58 -2.03 11.77
C LEU A 115 3.63 -2.61 10.72
N ASP A 116 2.82 -1.76 10.08
CA ASP A 116 2.05 -2.10 8.89
C ASP A 116 2.74 -1.52 7.65
N GLY A 117 2.81 -2.29 6.55
CA GLY A 117 3.42 -1.81 5.31
C GLY A 117 2.69 -0.63 4.67
N GLY A 118 1.39 -0.46 4.94
CA GLY A 118 0.60 0.70 4.53
C GLY A 118 1.10 2.03 5.11
N ASP A 119 1.82 1.99 6.25
CA ASP A 119 2.48 3.15 6.83
C ASP A 119 3.82 3.50 6.17
N VAL A 120 4.34 2.67 5.29
CA VAL A 120 5.70 2.81 4.75
C VAL A 120 5.68 3.34 3.32
N LEU A 121 6.13 4.57 3.12
CA LEU A 121 6.29 5.21 1.82
C LEU A 121 7.77 5.39 1.52
N GLN A 122 8.26 4.67 0.51
CA GLN A 122 9.63 4.82 0.01
C GLN A 122 9.68 5.93 -1.05
N LEU A 123 10.52 6.92 -0.81
CA LEU A 123 10.87 7.97 -1.75
C LEU A 123 12.39 7.94 -1.96
N ASP A 124 12.81 7.28 -3.01
CA ASP A 124 14.21 7.00 -3.34
C ASP A 124 14.93 6.25 -2.17
N ARG A 125 15.94 6.84 -1.53
CA ARG A 125 16.65 6.25 -0.36
C ARG A 125 16.12 6.75 0.99
N VAL A 126 15.00 7.48 0.99
CA VAL A 126 14.31 7.90 2.21
C VAL A 126 13.00 7.13 2.35
N ILE A 127 12.82 6.51 3.50
CA ILE A 127 11.61 5.77 3.86
C ILE A 127 10.86 6.59 4.90
N HIS A 128 9.71 7.10 4.54
CA HIS A 128 8.79 7.75 5.47
C HIS A 128 7.88 6.70 6.10
N VAL A 129 7.75 6.74 7.42
CA VAL A 129 6.88 5.82 8.15
C VAL A 129 5.87 6.60 8.97
N GLY A 130 4.60 6.35 8.70
CA GLY A 130 3.50 6.96 9.45
C GLY A 130 3.52 6.52 10.92
N ALA A 131 3.50 7.50 11.82
CA ALA A 131 3.30 7.24 13.24
C ALA A 131 1.80 7.09 13.53
N SER A 132 1.26 5.91 13.21
CA SER A 132 -0.15 5.57 13.31
C SER A 132 -0.49 4.71 14.53
N SER A 133 -1.74 4.31 14.67
CA SER A 133 -2.15 3.31 15.66
C SER A 133 -1.66 1.89 15.33
N ARG A 134 -1.20 1.66 14.10
CA ARG A 134 -0.74 0.36 13.58
C ARG A 134 0.79 0.21 13.66
N SER A 135 1.52 1.32 13.58
CA SER A 135 3.00 1.34 13.59
C SER A 135 3.51 2.15 14.78
N ASN A 136 4.15 1.47 15.73
CA ASN A 136 4.69 2.13 16.91
C ASN A 136 6.16 2.57 16.74
N ALA A 137 6.68 3.34 17.69
CA ALA A 137 8.05 3.86 17.65
C ALA A 137 9.10 2.74 17.57
N ASP A 138 8.89 1.61 18.24
CA ASP A 138 9.79 0.45 18.19
C ASP A 138 9.81 -0.18 16.81
N GLY A 139 8.65 -0.24 16.10
CA GLY A 139 8.54 -0.73 14.73
C GLY A 139 9.31 0.15 13.75
N ILE A 140 9.20 1.46 13.89
CA ILE A 140 9.95 2.44 13.09
C ILE A 140 11.45 2.29 13.34
N GLU A 141 11.87 2.14 14.60
CA GLU A 141 13.27 1.97 14.95
C GLU A 141 13.83 0.63 14.44
N GLN A 142 13.09 -0.46 14.59
CA GLN A 142 13.53 -1.74 14.03
C GLN A 142 13.64 -1.68 12.51
N LEU A 143 12.68 -1.06 11.80
CA LEU A 143 12.80 -0.88 10.36
C LEU A 143 14.08 -0.12 10.01
N ARG A 144 14.38 0.98 10.71
CA ARG A 144 15.60 1.77 10.50
C ARG A 144 16.85 0.90 10.60
N GLN A 145 16.95 0.07 11.66
CA GLN A 145 18.09 -0.84 11.87
C GLN A 145 18.19 -1.91 10.77
N ARG A 146 17.05 -2.44 10.31
CA ARG A 146 17.01 -3.49 9.28
C ARG A 146 17.46 -2.98 7.91
N VAL A 147 17.19 -1.70 7.56
CA VAL A 147 17.44 -1.15 6.23
C VAL A 147 18.71 -0.26 6.16
N ALA A 148 19.23 0.19 7.30
CA ALA A 148 20.43 1.03 7.36
C ALA A 148 21.67 0.43 6.64
N PRO A 149 21.94 -0.90 6.72
CA PRO A 149 23.08 -1.51 5.99
C PRO A 149 23.01 -1.33 4.47
N PHE A 150 21.83 -1.07 3.93
CA PHE A 150 21.58 -0.87 2.49
C PHE A 150 21.54 0.62 2.10
N GLY A 151 21.83 1.53 3.03
CA GLY A 151 21.90 2.97 2.76
C GLY A 151 20.56 3.70 2.76
N TYR A 152 19.50 3.09 3.29
CA TYR A 152 18.22 3.76 3.47
C TYR A 152 18.18 4.55 4.79
N ARG A 153 17.51 5.69 4.76
CA ARG A 153 17.16 6.48 5.93
C ARG A 153 15.67 6.31 6.23
N VAL A 154 15.31 6.18 7.50
CA VAL A 154 13.93 6.06 7.95
C VAL A 154 13.54 7.29 8.76
N GLU A 155 12.46 7.95 8.36
CA GLU A 155 11.92 9.15 8.98
C GLU A 155 10.50 8.88 9.48
N ALA A 156 10.24 9.12 10.76
CA ALA A 156 8.89 9.07 11.31
C ALA A 156 8.10 10.28 10.82
N THR A 157 6.92 10.04 10.28
CA THR A 157 6.06 11.08 9.69
C THR A 157 4.75 11.15 10.46
N PRO A 158 4.46 12.26 11.15
CA PRO A 158 3.18 12.45 11.82
C PRO A 158 2.03 12.45 10.81
N LEU A 159 0.95 11.77 11.16
CA LEU A 159 -0.29 11.76 10.37
C LEU A 159 -1.50 11.84 11.31
N ARG A 160 -2.66 12.17 10.75
CA ARG A 160 -3.91 12.29 11.50
C ARG A 160 -5.11 11.94 10.62
N GLY A 161 -6.18 11.44 11.23
CA GLY A 161 -7.47 11.25 10.53
C GLY A 161 -7.53 10.13 9.51
N CYS A 162 -6.49 9.30 9.39
CA CYS A 162 -6.47 8.15 8.51
C CYS A 162 -5.74 6.96 9.14
N LEU A 163 -5.95 5.78 8.56
CA LEU A 163 -5.41 4.53 9.06
C LEU A 163 -3.89 4.43 8.84
N HIS A 164 -3.42 4.72 7.63
CA HIS A 164 -2.03 4.55 7.20
C HIS A 164 -1.49 5.78 6.46
N LEU A 165 -0.17 5.92 6.42
CA LEU A 165 0.51 7.00 5.67
C LEU A 165 0.10 7.01 4.19
N LYS A 166 0.04 5.84 3.54
CA LYS A 166 -0.33 5.76 2.12
C LYS A 166 -1.81 6.05 1.84
N SER A 167 -2.66 6.17 2.88
CA SER A 167 -3.99 6.77 2.73
C SER A 167 -3.92 8.29 2.57
N ALA A 168 -2.87 8.93 3.11
CA ALA A 168 -2.69 10.39 3.10
C ALA A 168 -1.77 10.89 1.98
N VAL A 169 -0.85 10.04 1.49
CA VAL A 169 0.14 10.43 0.48
C VAL A 169 0.66 9.24 -0.31
N THR A 170 0.71 9.37 -1.64
CA THR A 170 1.40 8.43 -2.54
C THR A 170 2.13 9.18 -3.66
N ARG A 171 3.16 8.51 -4.24
CA ARG A 171 3.91 9.04 -5.38
C ARG A 171 3.12 8.80 -6.67
N VAL A 172 2.86 9.86 -7.45
CA VAL A 172 2.07 9.80 -8.69
C VAL A 172 2.86 10.20 -9.94
N ALA A 173 4.05 10.78 -9.75
CA ALA A 173 5.06 10.99 -10.79
C ALA A 173 6.43 11.03 -10.13
N PRO A 174 7.56 11.02 -10.88
CA PRO A 174 8.91 11.00 -10.29
C PRO A 174 9.17 12.08 -9.25
N ASP A 175 8.60 13.27 -9.42
CA ASP A 175 8.77 14.44 -8.56
C ASP A 175 7.46 14.94 -7.94
N LEU A 176 6.34 14.17 -8.03
CA LEU A 176 5.02 14.61 -7.61
C LEU A 176 4.36 13.60 -6.67
N LEU A 177 3.87 14.11 -5.54
CA LEU A 177 3.05 13.38 -4.58
C LEU A 177 1.59 13.83 -4.67
N LEU A 178 0.67 12.88 -4.63
CA LEU A 178 -0.74 13.13 -4.37
C LEU A 178 -0.94 13.11 -2.85
N VAL A 179 -1.55 14.14 -2.30
CA VAL A 179 -1.65 14.32 -0.84
C VAL A 179 -3.05 14.70 -0.41
N ASN A 180 -3.46 14.24 0.76
CA ASN A 180 -4.57 14.83 1.50
C ASN A 180 -4.00 15.80 2.55
N PRO A 181 -4.11 17.13 2.35
CA PRO A 181 -3.51 18.13 3.23
C PRO A 181 -4.15 18.18 4.63
N ASP A 182 -5.34 17.63 4.82
CA ASP A 182 -5.98 17.55 6.13
C ASP A 182 -5.35 16.45 7.00
N TRP A 183 -4.70 15.46 6.38
CA TRP A 183 -4.14 14.29 7.06
C TRP A 183 -2.63 14.33 7.18
N ILE A 184 -1.92 15.01 6.25
CA ILE A 184 -0.46 15.06 6.20
C ILE A 184 0.04 16.47 5.88
N ASP A 185 1.15 16.86 6.50
CA ASP A 185 1.86 18.09 6.15
C ASP A 185 2.89 17.81 5.04
N ALA A 186 2.69 18.43 3.88
CA ALA A 186 3.56 18.27 2.73
C ALA A 186 5.04 18.69 2.98
N ARG A 187 5.29 19.49 4.03
CA ARG A 187 6.66 19.89 4.43
C ARG A 187 7.53 18.72 4.88
N HIS A 188 6.94 17.57 5.19
CA HIS A 188 7.68 16.34 5.48
C HIS A 188 8.35 15.73 4.24
N PHE A 189 8.02 16.19 3.01
CA PHE A 189 8.54 15.65 1.77
C PHE A 189 9.32 16.71 0.96
N PRO A 190 10.46 17.22 1.48
CA PRO A 190 11.23 18.24 0.78
C PRO A 190 11.74 17.72 -0.57
N GLY A 191 11.67 18.57 -1.59
CA GLY A 191 12.09 18.22 -2.94
C GLY A 191 10.98 17.64 -3.84
N TYR A 192 9.82 17.34 -3.30
CA TYR A 192 8.66 16.90 -4.07
C TYR A 192 7.63 18.02 -4.24
N ARG A 193 7.08 18.12 -5.43
CA ARG A 193 5.84 18.87 -5.67
C ARG A 193 4.66 18.09 -5.11
N THR A 194 3.58 18.77 -4.78
CA THR A 194 2.38 18.11 -4.28
C THR A 194 1.14 18.51 -5.08
N LEU A 195 0.24 17.56 -5.27
CA LEU A 195 -1.10 17.74 -5.81
C LEU A 195 -2.09 17.34 -4.70
N ALA A 196 -2.95 18.27 -4.29
CA ALA A 196 -3.97 17.96 -3.30
C ALA A 196 -5.13 17.17 -3.93
N VAL A 197 -5.69 16.21 -3.18
CA VAL A 197 -6.96 15.55 -3.54
C VAL A 197 -8.08 16.57 -3.72
N ALA A 198 -9.11 16.21 -4.47
CA ALA A 198 -10.24 17.08 -4.66
C ALA A 198 -11.08 17.21 -3.36
N PRO A 199 -11.69 18.38 -3.10
CA PRO A 199 -12.61 18.54 -1.98
C PRO A 199 -13.72 17.48 -2.02
N GLY A 200 -14.00 16.88 -0.86
CA GLY A 200 -15.00 15.81 -0.73
C GLY A 200 -14.52 14.40 -1.07
N GLU A 201 -13.28 14.23 -1.57
CA GLU A 201 -12.66 12.94 -1.88
C GLU A 201 -11.50 12.66 -0.92
N SER A 202 -11.75 12.60 0.39
CA SER A 202 -10.70 12.53 1.42
C SER A 202 -9.81 11.29 1.31
N PHE A 203 -10.32 10.16 0.85
CA PHE A 203 -9.58 8.90 0.69
C PHE A 203 -8.85 8.76 -0.67
N ALA A 204 -8.84 9.82 -1.47
CA ALA A 204 -8.36 9.81 -2.84
C ALA A 204 -6.81 9.85 -3.01
N ALA A 205 -6.04 9.91 -1.92
CA ALA A 205 -4.58 10.09 -2.01
C ALA A 205 -3.79 8.80 -2.30
N ASN A 206 -4.48 7.67 -2.47
CA ASN A 206 -3.86 6.37 -2.69
C ASN A 206 -3.84 5.98 -4.18
N ALA A 207 -2.66 5.68 -4.71
CA ALA A 207 -2.43 5.33 -6.12
C ALA A 207 -1.18 4.48 -6.28
N ILE A 208 -1.07 3.74 -7.40
CA ILE A 208 0.12 2.97 -7.78
C ILE A 208 0.69 3.50 -9.08
N LEU A 209 1.95 3.95 -9.05
CA LEU A 209 2.70 4.36 -10.24
C LEU A 209 3.56 3.22 -10.77
N LEU A 210 3.30 2.76 -11.99
CA LEU A 210 4.03 1.68 -12.65
C LEU A 210 4.44 2.09 -14.07
N GLY A 211 5.73 2.16 -14.35
CA GLY A 211 6.24 2.35 -15.69
C GLY A 211 5.73 3.59 -16.43
N GLY A 212 5.22 4.59 -15.71
CA GLY A 212 4.63 5.81 -16.26
C GLY A 212 3.09 5.81 -16.32
N THR A 213 2.42 4.70 -16.03
CA THR A 213 0.96 4.61 -15.87
C THR A 213 0.60 4.65 -14.39
N LEU A 214 -0.39 5.45 -14.04
CA LEU A 214 -0.94 5.53 -12.69
C LEU A 214 -2.22 4.69 -12.60
N LEU A 215 -2.21 3.62 -11.80
CA LEU A 215 -3.43 2.90 -11.43
C LEU A 215 -4.12 3.65 -10.31
N TYR A 216 -5.40 3.92 -10.48
CA TYR A 216 -6.15 4.79 -9.60
C TYR A 216 -7.60 4.32 -9.42
N SER A 217 -8.19 4.53 -8.23
CA SER A 217 -9.57 4.13 -7.98
C SER A 217 -10.57 4.94 -8.81
N ALA A 218 -11.56 4.24 -9.37
CA ALA A 218 -12.68 4.85 -10.08
C ALA A 218 -13.64 5.63 -9.15
N SER A 219 -13.56 5.42 -7.84
CA SER A 219 -14.42 6.08 -6.84
C SER A 219 -14.11 7.56 -6.65
N PHE A 220 -12.97 8.06 -7.18
CA PHE A 220 -12.52 9.44 -6.97
C PHE A 220 -12.37 10.20 -8.29
N PRO A 221 -13.49 10.48 -9.02
CA PRO A 221 -13.45 11.04 -10.37
C PRO A 221 -12.89 12.46 -10.43
N SER A 222 -13.12 13.28 -9.40
CA SER A 222 -12.66 14.68 -9.38
C SER A 222 -11.14 14.75 -9.19
N THR A 223 -10.56 13.90 -8.34
CA THR A 223 -9.10 13.79 -8.19
C THR A 223 -8.47 13.16 -9.41
N ALA A 224 -9.10 12.14 -10.02
CA ALA A 224 -8.65 11.57 -11.29
C ALA A 224 -8.57 12.63 -12.41
N GLN A 225 -9.53 13.55 -12.46
CA GLN A 225 -9.49 14.66 -13.42
C GLN A 225 -8.31 15.61 -13.14
N ARG A 226 -8.01 15.93 -11.87
CA ARG A 226 -6.85 16.76 -11.49
C ARG A 226 -5.52 16.09 -11.90
N LEU A 227 -5.41 14.78 -11.69
CA LEU A 227 -4.23 14.01 -12.11
C LEU A 227 -4.02 14.07 -13.63
N ARG A 228 -5.09 13.90 -14.42
CA ARG A 228 -5.03 14.04 -15.89
C ARG A 228 -4.67 15.45 -16.34
N GLN A 229 -5.21 16.47 -15.67
CA GLN A 229 -4.86 17.88 -15.93
C GLN A 229 -3.39 18.19 -15.61
N ALA A 230 -2.80 17.45 -14.67
CA ALA A 230 -1.36 17.50 -14.37
C ALA A 230 -0.50 16.70 -15.35
N GLY A 231 -1.10 16.11 -16.41
CA GLY A 231 -0.39 15.37 -17.45
C GLY A 231 -0.09 13.91 -17.10
N ILE A 232 -0.76 13.35 -16.09
CA ILE A 232 -0.54 11.97 -15.66
C ILE A 232 -1.47 11.02 -16.45
N ASP A 233 -0.89 9.91 -16.95
CA ASP A 233 -1.66 8.82 -17.57
C ASP A 233 -2.36 8.01 -16.48
N VAL A 234 -3.68 8.21 -16.33
CA VAL A 234 -4.50 7.63 -15.27
C VAL A 234 -5.37 6.51 -15.82
N ARG A 235 -5.12 5.29 -15.36
CA ARG A 235 -5.96 4.12 -15.58
C ARG A 235 -6.85 3.89 -14.36
N LEU A 236 -8.16 3.93 -14.55
CA LEU A 236 -9.14 3.72 -13.49
C LEU A 236 -9.41 2.22 -13.27
N VAL A 237 -9.51 1.84 -12.00
CA VAL A 237 -9.87 0.48 -11.54
C VAL A 237 -10.97 0.63 -10.49
N ASP A 238 -12.02 -0.18 -10.60
CA ASP A 238 -13.08 -0.21 -9.58
C ASP A 238 -12.61 -1.02 -8.37
N MET A 239 -12.56 -0.36 -7.20
CA MET A 239 -12.14 -0.92 -5.92
C MET A 239 -13.24 -0.78 -4.86
N SER A 240 -14.48 -0.51 -5.26
CA SER A 240 -15.55 -0.09 -4.36
C SER A 240 -15.88 -1.08 -3.24
N GLU A 241 -15.68 -2.39 -3.45
CA GLU A 241 -15.90 -3.38 -2.39
C GLU A 241 -14.73 -3.42 -1.38
N THR A 242 -13.49 -3.33 -1.84
CA THR A 242 -12.32 -3.27 -0.94
C THR A 242 -12.28 -1.97 -0.15
N GLU A 243 -12.77 -0.87 -0.72
CA GLU A 243 -12.88 0.42 -0.04
C GLU A 243 -13.84 0.39 1.16
N LYS A 244 -14.87 -0.46 1.16
CA LYS A 244 -15.74 -0.70 2.33
C LYS A 244 -14.99 -1.35 3.50
N ALA A 245 -13.87 -2.00 3.23
CA ALA A 245 -12.97 -2.62 4.20
C ALA A 245 -11.73 -1.73 4.49
N GLU A 246 -11.83 -0.43 4.28
CA GLU A 246 -10.71 0.53 4.40
C GLU A 246 -9.51 0.21 3.50
N GLY A 247 -9.68 -0.68 2.53
CA GLY A 247 -8.66 -1.00 1.55
C GLY A 247 -8.58 0.04 0.43
N ALA A 248 -7.40 0.16 -0.17
CA ALA A 248 -7.15 1.07 -1.27
C ALA A 248 -6.26 0.41 -2.32
N MET A 249 -5.87 1.15 -3.36
CA MET A 249 -5.13 0.64 -4.52
C MET A 249 -3.83 -0.07 -4.11
N THR A 250 -3.02 0.54 -3.22
CA THR A 250 -1.74 -0.05 -2.82
C THR A 250 -1.89 -1.26 -1.91
N CYS A 251 -2.98 -1.33 -1.13
CA CYS A 251 -3.17 -2.35 -0.10
C CYS A 251 -3.18 -3.78 -0.66
N CYS A 252 -3.67 -3.96 -1.90
CA CYS A 252 -3.92 -5.27 -2.50
C CYS A 252 -2.70 -5.90 -3.19
N SER A 253 -1.52 -5.29 -3.13
CA SER A 253 -0.31 -5.86 -3.71
C SER A 253 0.97 -5.46 -2.99
N VAL A 254 1.95 -6.36 -2.99
CA VAL A 254 3.37 -6.07 -2.76
C VAL A 254 4.06 -6.05 -4.10
N ILE A 255 4.64 -4.90 -4.47
CA ILE A 255 5.26 -4.70 -5.78
C ILE A 255 6.76 -4.52 -5.61
N LEU A 256 7.56 -5.22 -6.41
CA LEU A 256 9.02 -5.14 -6.42
C LEU A 256 9.56 -5.19 -7.85
N GLU A 257 10.76 -4.63 -8.05
CA GLU A 257 11.51 -4.80 -9.29
C GLU A 257 12.09 -6.22 -9.37
N ALA A 258 12.00 -6.86 -10.56
CA ALA A 258 12.42 -8.23 -10.80
C ALA A 258 13.94 -8.36 -11.02
#